data_b825578dc164a41dc09045a94103e0c8
#
_entry.id   b825578dc164a41dc09045a94103e0c8
#
_cell.length_a   1.000
_cell.length_b   1.000
_cell.length_c   1.000
_cell.angle_alpha   90.00
_cell.angle_beta   90.00
_cell.angle_gamma   90.00
#
_symmetry.space_group_name_H-M   'P 1'
#
loop_
_entity.id
_entity.type
_entity.pdbx_description
1 polymer ?
#
loop_
_entity_poly.entity_id
_entity_poly.type
_entity_poly.pdbx_seq_one_letter_code
_entity_poly.pdbx_strand_id
1 'polypeptide(L)' 'NEFSIKTTVHIYRLFEKFGFDEVFGRSTVMELLELKGSGASKFLSNLVQADIIEPVSGYGKGKYKFKK' A
#
# COMPACT_ATOMS: atom_id res chain seq x y z
N ASN A 1 7.66 12.27 9.77
CA ASN A 1 8.03 11.10 9.49
C ASN A 1 8.55 10.87 8.10
N GLU A 2 9.60 10.17 7.99
CA GLU A 2 10.28 10.02 6.77
C GLU A 2 10.36 8.61 6.32
N PHE A 3 10.15 8.41 5.04
CA PHE A 3 10.33 7.11 4.44
C PHE A 3 11.69 7.07 3.76
N SER A 4 12.28 5.89 3.68
CA SER A 4 13.49 5.71 2.90
C SER A 4 13.19 5.98 1.42
N ILE A 5 14.25 6.20 0.65
CA ILE A 5 14.09 6.41 -0.78
C ILE A 5 13.42 5.19 -1.42
N LYS A 6 13.81 4.00 -0.98
CA LYS A 6 13.21 2.77 -1.51
C LYS A 6 11.71 2.72 -1.24
N THR A 7 11.31 3.07 -0.02
CA THR A 7 9.90 3.08 0.33
C THR A 7 9.15 4.11 -0.50
N THR A 8 9.73 5.28 -0.70
CA THR A 8 9.10 6.31 -1.51
C THR A 8 8.88 5.83 -2.95
N VAL A 9 9.86 5.15 -3.51
CA VAL A 9 9.72 4.60 -4.86
C VAL A 9 8.60 3.57 -4.90
N HIS A 10 8.51 2.73 -3.86
CA HIS A 10 7.41 1.75 -3.77
C HIS A 10 6.05 2.43 -3.73
N ILE A 11 5.94 3.53 -2.99
CA ILE A 11 4.68 4.28 -2.92
C ILE A 11 4.29 4.81 -4.30
N TYR A 12 5.24 5.40 -5.02
CA TYR A 12 4.97 5.92 -6.35
C TYR A 12 4.56 4.83 -7.32
N ARG A 13 5.24 3.68 -7.28
CA ARG A 13 4.89 2.57 -8.16
C ARG A 13 3.48 2.08 -7.89
N LEU A 14 3.13 1.98 -6.62
CA LEU A 14 1.80 1.54 -6.23
C LEU A 14 0.74 2.54 -6.68
N PHE A 15 0.99 3.82 -6.46
CA PHE A 15 0.05 4.85 -6.85
C PHE A 15 -0.11 4.92 -8.36
N GLU A 16 0.98 4.76 -9.09
CA GLU A 16 0.93 4.78 -10.54
C GLU A 16 0.05 3.65 -11.06
N LYS A 17 0.08 2.52 -10.39
CA LYS A 17 -0.73 1.37 -10.80
C LYS A 17 -2.21 1.55 -10.44
N PHE A 18 -2.50 2.08 -9.27
CA PHE A 18 -3.87 2.05 -8.75
C PHE A 18 -4.55 3.42 -8.64
N GLY A 19 -3.80 4.49 -8.48
CA GLY A 19 -4.40 5.80 -8.30
C GLY A 19 -5.23 5.89 -7.04
N PHE A 20 -6.22 6.78 -7.04
CA PHE A 20 -7.08 6.97 -5.87
C PHE A 20 -8.31 6.08 -5.86
N ASP A 21 -8.64 5.46 -6.98
CA ASP A 21 -9.96 4.83 -7.12
C ASP A 21 -9.95 3.32 -6.99
N GLU A 22 -8.79 2.69 -7.05
CA GLU A 22 -8.74 1.23 -7.05
C GLU A 22 -8.31 0.70 -5.71
N VAL A 23 -8.89 -0.43 -5.35
CA VAL A 23 -8.62 -1.12 -4.10
C VAL A 23 -7.53 -2.15 -4.35
N PHE A 24 -6.61 -2.27 -3.41
CA PHE A 24 -5.53 -3.25 -3.51
C PHE A 24 -5.31 -3.93 -2.17
N GLY A 25 -4.68 -5.07 -2.21
CA GLY A 25 -4.41 -5.84 -1.01
C GLY A 25 -2.96 -6.23 -0.90
N ARG A 26 -2.65 -6.98 0.17
CA ARG A 26 -1.27 -7.36 0.45
C ARG A 26 -0.67 -8.21 -0.67
N SER A 27 -1.42 -9.17 -1.19
CA SER A 27 -0.86 -10.03 -2.23
C SER A 27 -0.52 -9.24 -3.49
N THR A 28 -1.32 -8.24 -3.83
CA THR A 28 -1.02 -7.38 -4.96
C THR A 28 0.26 -6.59 -4.71
N VAL A 29 0.40 -6.05 -3.50
CA VAL A 29 1.61 -5.31 -3.14
C VAL A 29 2.83 -6.21 -3.19
N MET A 30 2.70 -7.44 -2.71
CA MET A 30 3.80 -8.40 -2.76
C MET A 30 4.26 -8.62 -4.19
N GLU A 31 3.31 -8.82 -5.10
CA GLU A 31 3.63 -9.07 -6.50
C GLU A 31 4.22 -7.85 -7.18
N LEU A 32 3.55 -6.71 -7.03
CA LEU A 32 3.95 -5.50 -7.75
C LEU A 32 5.33 -5.01 -7.30
N LEU A 33 5.56 -5.03 -5.99
CA LEU A 33 6.79 -4.49 -5.43
C LEU A 33 7.82 -5.55 -5.09
N GLU A 34 7.50 -6.82 -5.38
CA GLU A 34 8.41 -7.94 -5.14
C GLU A 34 8.82 -8.01 -3.68
N LEU A 35 7.83 -7.90 -2.79
CA LEU A 35 8.06 -7.98 -1.36
C LEU A 35 7.54 -9.30 -0.82
N LYS A 36 8.18 -9.75 0.26
CA LYS A 36 7.66 -10.90 1.01
C LYS A 36 6.46 -10.47 1.84
N GLY A 37 5.71 -11.46 2.35
CA GLY A 37 4.51 -11.15 3.11
C GLY A 37 4.77 -10.23 4.29
N SER A 38 5.85 -10.48 5.06
CA SER A 38 6.17 -9.63 6.20
C SER A 38 6.53 -8.22 5.77
N GLY A 39 7.29 -8.09 4.67
CA GLY A 39 7.65 -6.79 4.15
C GLY A 39 6.45 -6.01 3.65
N ALA A 40 5.55 -6.70 2.95
CA ALA A 40 4.34 -6.06 2.46
C ALA A 40 3.44 -5.62 3.60
N SER A 41 3.29 -6.45 4.64
CA SER A 41 2.48 -6.09 5.80
C SER A 41 3.03 -4.86 6.49
N LYS A 42 4.35 -4.81 6.68
CA LYS A 42 4.97 -3.66 7.32
C LYS A 42 4.81 -2.41 6.46
N PHE A 43 5.00 -2.55 5.16
CA PHE A 43 4.84 -1.44 4.23
C PHE A 43 3.43 -0.87 4.32
N LEU A 44 2.41 -1.73 4.25
CA LEU A 44 1.02 -1.27 4.31
C LEU A 44 0.71 -0.63 5.66
N SER A 45 1.19 -1.22 6.75
CA SER A 45 0.97 -0.66 8.07
C SER A 45 1.57 0.74 8.19
N ASN A 46 2.76 0.93 7.65
CA ASN A 46 3.41 2.23 7.68
C ASN A 46 2.63 3.26 6.89
N LEU A 47 2.07 2.87 5.75
CA LEU A 47 1.28 3.79 4.95
C LEU A 47 -0.03 4.16 5.62
N VAL A 48 -0.66 3.21 6.30
CA VAL A 48 -1.88 3.51 7.07
C VAL A 48 -1.56 4.49 8.19
N GLN A 49 -0.47 4.26 8.91
CA GLN A 49 -0.09 5.15 10.01
C GLN A 49 0.26 6.54 9.53
N ALA A 50 0.81 6.65 8.33
CA ALA A 50 1.15 7.93 7.75
C ALA A 50 -0.04 8.61 7.07
N ASP A 51 -1.21 7.96 7.11
CA ASP A 51 -2.44 8.51 6.53
C ASP A 51 -2.38 8.63 5.01
N ILE A 52 -1.57 7.79 4.38
CA ILE A 52 -1.44 7.78 2.93
C ILE A 52 -2.47 6.86 2.29
N ILE A 53 -2.77 5.74 2.95
CA ILE A 53 -3.80 4.81 2.48
C ILE A 53 -4.78 4.57 3.62
N GLU A 54 -5.95 4.03 3.28
CA GLU A 54 -6.98 3.74 4.27
C GLU A 54 -7.58 2.38 4.00
N PRO A 55 -7.98 1.66 5.06
CA PRO A 55 -8.69 0.39 4.87
C PRO A 55 -10.04 0.61 4.21
N VAL A 56 -10.46 -0.35 3.41
CA VAL A 56 -11.73 -0.26 2.69
C VAL A 56 -12.62 -1.40 3.16
N SER A 57 -13.84 -1.08 3.57
CA SER A 57 -14.79 -2.10 3.96
C SER A 57 -15.57 -2.57 2.74
N GLY A 58 -16.15 -3.77 2.84
CA GLY A 58 -16.94 -4.33 1.76
C GLY A 58 -16.16 -5.18 0.79
N TYR A 59 -14.84 -5.23 0.92
CA TYR A 59 -14.00 -6.03 0.03
C TYR A 59 -13.25 -7.12 0.80
N GLY A 60 -13.67 -7.38 2.04
CA GLY A 60 -12.95 -8.32 2.87
C GLY A 60 -11.84 -7.63 3.64
N LYS A 61 -11.12 -8.43 4.43
CA LYS A 61 -10.02 -7.89 5.23
C LYS A 61 -8.81 -7.62 4.36
N GLY A 62 -8.01 -6.66 4.79
CA GLY A 62 -6.72 -6.42 4.16
C GLY A 62 -6.77 -5.72 2.83
N LYS A 63 -7.83 -4.98 2.58
CA LYS A 63 -7.94 -4.18 1.36
C LYS A 63 -7.81 -2.72 1.69
N TYR A 64 -7.13 -1.99 0.81
CA TYR A 64 -6.79 -0.58 1.04
C TYR A 64 -6.95 0.21 -0.24
N LYS A 65 -7.02 1.53 -0.10
CA LYS A 65 -6.89 2.43 -1.24
C LYS A 65 -6.23 3.71 -0.77
N PHE A 66 -5.69 4.47 -1.72
CA PHE A 66 -5.04 5.73 -1.39
C PHE A 66 -6.07 6.75 -0.94
N LYS A 67 -5.70 7.54 0.05
CA LYS A 67 -6.55 8.62 0.53
C LYS A 67 -6.37 9.84 -0.36
N LYS A 68 -7.47 10.49 -0.62
CA LYS A 68 -7.43 11.76 -1.33
C LYS A 68 -7.07 12.89 -0.41
#